data_fcd85d38cff1e9daed5890863780e7e2
#
_entry.id   fcd85d38cff1e9daed5890863780e7e2
#
_cell.length_a   1.000
_cell.length_b   1.000
_cell.length_c   1.000
_cell.angle_alpha   90.00
_cell.angle_beta   90.00
_cell.angle_gamma   90.00
#
_symmetry.space_group_name_H-M   'P 1'
#
loop_
_entity.id
_entity.type
_entity.pdbx_description
1 polymer ?
#
loop_
_entity_poly.entity_id
_entity_poly.type
_entity_poly.pdbx_seq_one_letter_code
_entity_poly.pdbx_strand_id
1 'polypeptide(L)'
;MERRDCMLQMDELYFSSFDFEQSREDSNTEYDVSFHIEYAKNKKDSAKFRVMIRTAVENKTGSVRIRLDTVGIFTIENFELDRYLNERILKANTVAIMFPYIRSQISLLTTQPGLHPVMLPPMNINALLDSTEEA
;
A
#
# COMPACT_ATOMS: atom_id res chain seq x y z
N MET A 1 -19.59 -10.50 -29.52
CA MET A 1 -18.75 -9.34 -29.20
C MET A 1 -17.68 -9.70 -28.23
N GLU A 2 -16.46 -9.57 -28.66
CA GLU A 2 -15.35 -9.87 -27.76
C GLU A 2 -15.18 -8.79 -26.72
N ARG A 3 -15.19 -9.19 -25.50
CA ARG A 3 -14.90 -8.30 -24.39
C ARG A 3 -13.39 -8.24 -24.20
N ARG A 4 -12.82 -7.05 -24.36
CA ARG A 4 -11.43 -6.85 -24.05
C ARG A 4 -11.33 -6.36 -22.60
N ASP A 5 -10.81 -7.21 -21.76
CA ASP A 5 -10.56 -6.84 -20.39
C ASP A 5 -9.29 -5.98 -20.30
N CYS A 6 -9.34 -4.96 -19.46
CA CYS A 6 -8.15 -4.20 -19.12
C CYS A 6 -7.20 -5.14 -18.39
N MET A 7 -6.00 -5.32 -18.94
CA MET A 7 -4.97 -6.12 -18.27
C MET A 7 -4.07 -5.22 -17.45
N LEU A 8 -4.11 -5.41 -16.16
CA LEU A 8 -3.22 -4.76 -15.22
C LEU A 8 -2.24 -5.81 -14.71
N GLN A 9 -0.96 -5.57 -14.90
CA GLN A 9 0.09 -6.47 -14.48
C GLN A 9 1.05 -5.76 -13.55
N MET A 10 1.32 -6.36 -12.40
CA MET A 10 2.37 -5.89 -11.53
C MET A 10 3.70 -6.53 -11.96
N ASP A 11 4.59 -5.73 -12.50
CA ASP A 11 5.88 -6.22 -13.02
C ASP A 11 6.90 -6.37 -11.90
N GLU A 12 6.83 -5.50 -10.91
CA GLU A 12 7.79 -5.47 -9.81
C GLU A 12 7.12 -4.89 -8.58
N LEU A 13 7.48 -5.41 -7.42
CA LEU A 13 7.11 -4.83 -6.13
C LEU A 13 8.33 -4.89 -5.23
N TYR A 14 8.63 -3.80 -4.56
CA TYR A 14 9.70 -3.77 -3.58
C TYR A 14 9.39 -2.78 -2.46
N PHE A 15 10.04 -2.98 -1.32
CA PHE A 15 9.97 -2.06 -0.20
C PHE A 15 11.19 -1.14 -0.29
N SER A 16 10.94 0.13 -0.58
CA SER A 16 12.01 1.11 -0.78
C SER A 16 12.63 1.57 0.52
N SER A 17 11.85 1.57 1.58
CA SER A 17 12.37 1.85 2.92
C SER A 17 11.43 1.30 3.98
N PHE A 18 11.98 0.99 5.14
CA PHE A 18 11.19 0.72 6.34
C PHE A 18 11.96 1.16 7.57
N ASP A 19 11.21 1.65 8.55
CA ASP A 19 11.71 2.01 9.87
C ASP A 19 10.87 1.32 10.90
N PHE A 20 11.52 0.74 11.89
CA PHE A 20 10.87 0.09 13.01
C PHE A 20 11.49 0.60 14.31
N GLU A 21 10.65 1.14 15.19
CA GLU A 21 11.09 1.57 16.52
C GLU A 21 10.19 0.94 17.57
N GLN A 22 10.80 0.38 18.59
CA GLN A 22 10.10 -0.20 19.73
C GLN A 22 10.75 0.26 21.03
N SER A 23 9.93 0.82 21.92
CA SER A 23 10.29 1.07 23.29
C SER A 23 9.55 0.07 24.18
N ARG A 24 10.22 -0.45 25.20
CA ARG A 24 9.62 -1.48 26.07
C ARG A 24 8.83 -0.90 27.25
N GLU A 25 8.45 0.36 27.20
CA GLU A 25 7.82 1.03 28.31
C GLU A 25 6.37 0.59 28.56
N ASP A 26 5.71 0.03 27.56
CA ASP A 26 4.34 -0.47 27.73
C ASP A 26 4.00 -1.55 26.70
N SER A 27 2.82 -2.16 26.88
CA SER A 27 2.32 -3.24 26.04
C SER A 27 1.00 -2.85 25.34
N ASN A 28 0.83 -1.56 25.00
CA ASN A 28 -0.38 -1.11 24.34
C ASN A 28 -0.54 -1.76 22.97
N THR A 29 -1.66 -2.46 22.77
CA THR A 29 -1.95 -3.23 21.55
C THR A 29 -2.95 -2.53 20.61
N GLU A 30 -3.32 -1.29 20.91
CA GLU A 30 -4.17 -0.52 20.03
C GLU A 30 -3.31 0.27 19.06
N TYR A 31 -3.56 0.09 17.76
CA TYR A 31 -2.75 0.67 16.70
C TYR A 31 -3.59 1.56 15.80
N ASP A 32 -3.00 2.69 15.43
CA ASP A 32 -3.50 3.53 14.35
C ASP A 32 -2.69 3.25 13.09
N VAL A 33 -3.38 3.12 11.97
CA VAL A 33 -2.74 2.84 10.68
C VAL A 33 -3.15 3.92 9.70
N SER A 34 -2.17 4.48 9.01
CA SER A 34 -2.42 5.46 7.96
C SER A 34 -1.70 5.07 6.68
N PHE A 35 -2.27 5.49 5.55
CA PHE A 35 -1.74 5.20 4.22
C PHE A 35 -1.73 6.48 3.39
N HIS A 36 -0.70 6.60 2.57
CA HIS A 36 -0.62 7.64 1.56
C HIS A 36 -0.23 6.99 0.23
N ILE A 37 -1.00 7.26 -0.81
CA ILE A 37 -0.83 6.61 -2.11
C ILE A 37 -0.49 7.66 -3.16
N GLU A 38 0.58 7.43 -3.92
CA GLU A 38 1.00 8.27 -5.01
C GLU A 38 1.12 7.47 -6.29
N TYR A 39 0.71 8.06 -7.40
CA TYR A 39 0.81 7.49 -8.74
C TYR A 39 1.73 8.33 -9.59
N ALA A 40 2.62 7.70 -10.34
CA ALA A 40 3.52 8.40 -11.25
C ALA A 40 3.59 7.65 -12.58
N LYS A 41 3.46 8.40 -13.68
CA LYS A 41 3.56 7.83 -15.03
C LYS A 41 5.00 7.70 -15.45
N ASN A 42 5.27 6.69 -16.27
CA ASN A 42 6.57 6.57 -16.93
C ASN A 42 6.59 7.53 -18.13
N LYS A 43 7.59 8.40 -18.18
CA LYS A 43 7.72 9.40 -19.26
C LYS A 43 8.06 8.78 -20.61
N LYS A 44 8.67 7.61 -20.62
CA LYS A 44 9.12 6.94 -21.83
C LYS A 44 8.17 5.88 -22.34
N ASP A 45 7.33 5.35 -21.49
CA ASP A 45 6.40 4.28 -21.82
C ASP A 45 5.04 4.59 -21.19
N SER A 46 4.08 4.95 -22.04
CA SER A 46 2.75 5.36 -21.58
C SER A 46 1.93 4.22 -20.97
N ALA A 47 2.34 2.98 -21.18
CA ALA A 47 1.66 1.82 -20.59
C ALA A 47 2.14 1.51 -19.18
N LYS A 48 3.22 2.13 -18.72
CA LYS A 48 3.83 1.85 -17.42
C LYS A 48 3.61 2.98 -16.42
N PHE A 49 3.42 2.59 -15.18
CA PHE A 49 3.29 3.56 -14.09
C PHE A 49 3.77 2.96 -12.79
N ARG A 50 4.04 3.84 -11.85
CA ARG A 50 4.49 3.47 -10.51
C ARG A 50 3.44 3.85 -9.50
N VAL A 51 3.25 2.98 -8.53
CA VAL A 51 2.40 3.26 -7.37
C VAL A 51 3.26 3.15 -6.13
N MET A 52 3.26 4.20 -5.31
CA MET A 52 3.93 4.18 -4.03
C MET A 52 2.89 4.27 -2.93
N ILE A 53 2.95 3.33 -1.97
CA ILE A 53 2.10 3.32 -0.80
C ILE A 53 2.97 3.49 0.43
N ARG A 54 2.78 4.60 1.14
CA ARG A 54 3.43 4.85 2.42
C ARG A 54 2.49 4.41 3.52
N THR A 55 2.96 3.47 4.34
CA THR A 55 2.19 2.94 5.45
C THR A 55 2.85 3.38 6.75
N ALA A 56 2.05 3.88 7.67
CA ALA A 56 2.50 4.20 9.01
C ALA A 56 1.62 3.48 10.03
N VAL A 57 2.26 2.78 10.95
CA VAL A 57 1.58 2.05 12.04
C VAL A 57 2.17 2.52 13.35
N GLU A 58 1.32 2.94 14.26
CA GLU A 58 1.77 3.44 15.56
C GLU A 58 0.75 3.01 16.62
N ASN A 59 1.26 2.51 17.76
CA ASN A 59 0.35 2.26 18.87
C ASN A 59 0.01 3.58 19.58
N LYS A 60 -1.01 3.57 20.44
CA LYS A 60 -1.52 4.79 21.05
C LYS A 60 -0.50 5.56 21.89
N THR A 61 0.45 4.86 22.47
CA THR A 61 1.47 5.46 23.33
C THR A 61 2.73 5.88 22.56
N GLY A 62 2.81 5.50 21.28
CA GLY A 62 4.01 5.76 20.48
C GLY A 62 5.19 4.87 20.81
N SER A 63 4.99 3.82 21.62
CA SER A 63 6.07 2.88 21.97
C SER A 63 6.45 1.94 20.83
N VAL A 64 5.56 1.77 19.87
CA VAL A 64 5.83 1.01 18.64
C VAL A 64 5.47 1.90 17.45
N ARG A 65 6.43 2.11 16.57
CA ARG A 65 6.25 2.89 15.35
C ARG A 65 6.88 2.18 14.17
N ILE A 66 6.11 2.07 13.09
CA ILE A 66 6.55 1.42 11.86
C ILE A 66 6.24 2.35 10.70
N ARG A 67 7.20 2.53 9.81
CA ARG A 67 7.01 3.16 8.51
C ARG A 67 7.46 2.20 7.44
N LEU A 68 6.65 2.04 6.41
CA LEU A 68 6.93 1.14 5.32
C LEU A 68 6.55 1.81 4.00
N ASP A 69 7.53 2.01 3.13
CA ASP A 69 7.29 2.53 1.79
C ASP A 69 7.35 1.37 0.80
N THR A 70 6.26 1.15 0.09
CA THR A 70 6.12 0.07 -0.88
C THR A 70 5.97 0.66 -2.27
N VAL A 71 6.75 0.16 -3.21
CA VAL A 71 6.71 0.61 -4.61
C VAL A 71 6.26 -0.56 -5.48
N GLY A 72 5.23 -0.33 -6.28
CA GLY A 72 4.77 -1.26 -7.30
C GLY A 72 4.96 -0.66 -8.67
N ILE A 73 5.52 -1.43 -9.59
CA ILE A 73 5.67 -1.06 -10.99
C ILE A 73 4.65 -1.87 -11.77
N PHE A 74 3.82 -1.18 -12.54
CA PHE A 74 2.70 -1.78 -13.24
C PHE A 74 2.75 -1.48 -14.72
N THR A 75 2.23 -2.43 -15.51
CA THR A 75 1.91 -2.23 -16.92
C THR A 75 0.41 -2.40 -17.09
N ILE A 76 -0.18 -1.51 -17.86
CA ILE A 76 -1.59 -1.59 -18.21
C ILE A 76 -1.73 -1.77 -19.72
N GLU A 77 -2.55 -2.76 -20.12
CA GLU A 77 -2.81 -3.06 -21.53
C GLU A 77 -4.29 -2.91 -21.82
N ASN A 78 -4.60 -2.57 -23.08
CA ASN A 78 -5.97 -2.42 -23.56
C ASN A 78 -6.77 -1.32 -22.87
N PHE A 79 -6.06 -0.30 -22.34
CA PHE A 79 -6.70 0.81 -21.65
C PHE A 79 -5.75 2.00 -21.62
N GLU A 80 -6.26 3.21 -21.77
CA GLU A 80 -5.45 4.42 -21.65
C GLU A 80 -5.07 4.66 -20.19
N LEU A 81 -3.79 4.84 -19.94
CA LEU A 81 -3.29 5.05 -18.59
C LEU A 81 -3.93 6.27 -17.91
N ASP A 82 -4.08 7.37 -18.63
CA ASP A 82 -4.69 8.56 -18.05
C ASP A 82 -6.11 8.29 -17.59
N ARG A 83 -6.87 7.55 -18.38
CA ARG A 83 -8.22 7.15 -18.04
C ARG A 83 -8.24 6.22 -16.84
N TYR A 84 -7.30 5.26 -16.80
CA TYR A 84 -7.15 4.36 -15.67
C TYR A 84 -6.93 5.12 -14.37
N LEU A 85 -5.98 6.06 -14.38
CA LEU A 85 -5.63 6.80 -13.18
C LEU A 85 -6.75 7.75 -12.72
N ASN A 86 -7.70 8.09 -13.61
CA ASN A 86 -8.85 8.91 -13.27
C ASN A 86 -10.05 8.08 -12.80
N GLU A 87 -10.01 6.76 -12.97
CA GLU A 87 -11.11 5.90 -12.57
C GLU A 87 -10.80 5.24 -11.23
N ARG A 88 -11.59 5.59 -10.24
CA ARG A 88 -11.42 5.12 -8.87
C ARG A 88 -11.41 3.60 -8.73
N ILE A 89 -12.30 2.92 -9.46
CA ILE A 89 -12.41 1.46 -9.36
C ILE A 89 -11.11 0.78 -9.84
N LEU A 90 -10.47 1.36 -10.85
CA LEU A 90 -9.22 0.82 -11.38
C LEU A 90 -8.03 1.11 -10.45
N LYS A 91 -8.04 2.27 -9.79
CA LYS A 91 -7.07 2.57 -8.73
C LYS A 91 -7.19 1.58 -7.57
N ALA A 92 -8.42 1.22 -7.21
CA ALA A 92 -8.67 0.25 -6.16
C ALA A 92 -8.05 -1.11 -6.47
N ASN A 93 -8.04 -1.54 -7.74
CA ASN A 93 -7.43 -2.79 -8.15
C ASN A 93 -5.92 -2.79 -7.87
N THR A 94 -5.24 -1.68 -8.14
CA THR A 94 -3.81 -1.53 -7.88
C THR A 94 -3.50 -1.71 -6.40
N VAL A 95 -4.26 -1.04 -5.54
CA VAL A 95 -4.09 -1.15 -4.09
C VAL A 95 -4.39 -2.56 -3.61
N ALA A 96 -5.44 -3.18 -4.17
CA ALA A 96 -5.81 -4.55 -3.81
C ALA A 96 -4.70 -5.56 -4.12
N ILE A 97 -3.96 -5.34 -5.20
CA ILE A 97 -2.82 -6.20 -5.56
C ILE A 97 -1.65 -6.00 -4.59
N MET A 98 -1.37 -4.76 -4.22
CA MET A 98 -0.21 -4.43 -3.37
C MET A 98 -0.44 -4.71 -1.89
N PHE A 99 -1.67 -4.55 -1.41
CA PHE A 99 -1.98 -4.57 0.03
C PHE A 99 -1.60 -5.87 0.74
N PRO A 100 -1.81 -7.08 0.18
CA PRO A 100 -1.40 -8.32 0.85
C PRO A 100 0.09 -8.38 1.18
N TYR A 101 0.93 -7.82 0.33
CA TYR A 101 2.37 -7.74 0.57
C TYR A 101 2.70 -6.81 1.73
N ILE A 102 1.99 -5.69 1.82
CA ILE A 102 2.16 -4.74 2.92
C ILE A 102 1.76 -5.39 4.25
N ARG A 103 0.62 -6.08 4.29
CA ARG A 103 0.15 -6.79 5.48
C ARG A 103 1.18 -7.82 5.95
N SER A 104 1.69 -8.63 5.02
CA SER A 104 2.69 -9.66 5.33
C SER A 104 3.96 -9.05 5.87
N GLN A 105 4.41 -7.95 5.30
CA GLN A 105 5.64 -7.30 5.73
C GLN A 105 5.49 -6.67 7.12
N ILE A 106 4.35 -6.03 7.40
CA ILE A 106 4.08 -5.46 8.73
C ILE A 106 4.04 -6.58 9.78
N SER A 107 3.39 -7.68 9.48
CA SER A 107 3.34 -8.83 10.38
C SER A 107 4.75 -9.39 10.65
N LEU A 108 5.56 -9.51 9.60
CA LEU A 108 6.93 -10.01 9.71
C LEU A 108 7.82 -9.06 10.54
N LEU A 109 7.74 -7.76 10.28
CA LEU A 109 8.53 -6.77 11.01
C LEU A 109 8.18 -6.72 12.49
N THR A 110 6.94 -7.01 12.84
CA THR A 110 6.50 -7.00 14.24
C THR A 110 6.64 -8.35 14.94
N THR A 111 7.18 -9.37 14.26
CA THR A 111 7.52 -10.63 14.87
C THR A 111 8.89 -10.49 15.55
N GLN A 112 8.91 -9.83 16.69
CA GLN A 112 10.11 -9.50 17.46
C GLN A 112 9.97 -10.00 18.88
N PRO A 113 11.10 -10.30 19.57
CA PRO A 113 11.02 -10.67 20.99
C PRO A 113 10.33 -9.58 21.80
N GLY A 114 9.36 -9.98 22.61
CA GLY A 114 8.61 -9.05 23.48
C GLY A 114 7.54 -8.23 22.80
N LEU A 115 7.24 -8.53 21.54
CA LEU A 115 6.20 -7.81 20.79
C LEU A 115 5.21 -8.81 20.20
N HIS A 116 3.92 -8.53 20.30
CA HIS A 116 2.90 -9.29 19.61
C HIS A 116 2.84 -8.83 18.14
N PRO A 117 2.89 -9.77 17.18
CA PRO A 117 2.79 -9.39 15.76
C PRO A 117 1.55 -8.56 15.47
N VAL A 118 1.73 -7.50 14.68
CA VAL A 118 0.62 -6.65 14.25
C VAL A 118 -0.02 -7.28 13.01
N MET A 119 -1.28 -7.65 13.14
CA MET A 119 -2.06 -8.22 12.06
C MET A 119 -3.03 -7.14 11.56
N LEU A 120 -2.71 -6.54 10.40
CA LEU A 120 -3.62 -5.58 9.80
C LEU A 120 -4.90 -6.27 9.37
N PRO A 121 -6.07 -5.71 9.71
CA PRO A 121 -7.34 -6.30 9.28
C PRO A 121 -7.53 -6.13 7.77
N PRO A 122 -8.46 -6.86 7.15
CA PRO A 122 -8.87 -6.57 5.78
C PRO A 122 -9.31 -5.10 5.68
N MET A 123 -8.79 -4.40 4.68
CA MET A 123 -9.05 -2.98 4.52
C MET A 123 -10.21 -2.73 3.57
N ASN A 124 -11.02 -1.72 3.88
CA ASN A 124 -11.95 -1.17 2.92
C ASN A 124 -11.17 -0.25 1.98
N ILE A 125 -10.84 -0.74 0.81
CA ILE A 125 -10.00 -0.03 -0.15
C ILE A 125 -10.67 1.26 -0.63
N ASN A 126 -11.99 1.27 -0.77
CA ASN A 126 -12.71 2.48 -1.14
C ASN A 126 -12.58 3.57 -0.08
N ALA A 127 -12.69 3.21 1.20
CA ALA A 127 -12.49 4.15 2.29
C ALA A 127 -11.05 4.67 2.32
N LEU A 128 -10.09 3.82 2.02
CA LEU A 128 -8.68 4.19 1.93
C LEU A 128 -8.45 5.21 0.81
N LEU A 129 -9.02 4.99 -0.37
CA LEU A 129 -8.90 5.92 -1.50
C LEU A 129 -9.58 7.25 -1.19
N ASP A 130 -10.73 7.24 -0.54
CA ASP A 130 -11.41 8.47 -0.12
C ASP A 130 -10.52 9.30 0.79
N SER A 131 -9.94 8.68 1.80
CA SER A 131 -9.04 9.35 2.73
C SER A 131 -7.83 9.97 2.03
N THR A 132 -7.26 9.27 1.06
CA THR A 132 -6.10 9.73 0.29
C THR A 132 -6.47 10.88 -0.65
N GLU A 133 -7.62 10.80 -1.30
CA GLU A 133 -8.09 11.84 -2.23
C GLU A 133 -8.47 13.14 -1.54
N GLU A 134 -8.93 13.08 -0.31
CA GLU A 134 -9.27 14.24 0.50
C GLU A 134 -8.05 14.97 1.04
N ALA A 135 -6.93 14.32 1.09
CA ALA A 135 -5.67 14.93 1.55
C ALA A 135 -5.02 15.80 0.42
#